data_cc23b57bee4cd8766c63016500bc14a0
#
_entry.id   cc23b57bee4cd8766c63016500bc14a0
#
_cell.length_a   1.000
_cell.length_b   1.000
_cell.length_c   1.000
_cell.angle_alpha   90.00
_cell.angle_beta   90.00
_cell.angle_gamma   90.00
#
_symmetry.space_group_name_H-M   'P 1'
#
loop_
_entity.id
_entity.type
_entity.pdbx_description
1 polymer ?
#
loop_
_entity_poly.entity_id
_entity_poly.type
_entity_poly.pdbx_seq_one_letter_code
_entity_poly.pdbx_strand_id
1 'polypeptide(L)'
;DCQYNRVAYIWIAPNALHIQSYQSMKNSFTETQRLTPVIYDELDLGNDGYIKPGEVFFVNWQSINKKKNVMVRGSEQNSSIYDIIERTTEDHDIPVVCIIDEEHMFAGANATKSEKVLRQINPKVEIRISATPKTLQPDAFIKIDRSQVINEGMIKMGISLNPALKGAKTDDALNMFLLQQAMKKRNQLAEAYKKLGININPLLLIQLPNDDSAAMSQDEVNLKDN
;
A
#
# COMPACT_ATOMS: atom_id res chain seq x y z
N ASP A 1 -12.22 26.30 10.66
CA ASP A 1 -13.36 26.33 9.71
C ASP A 1 -12.85 25.88 8.36
N CYS A 2 -13.13 24.62 7.97
CA CYS A 2 -12.82 24.16 6.63
C CYS A 2 -13.73 24.92 5.65
N GLN A 3 -13.16 25.83 4.89
CA GLN A 3 -13.85 26.50 3.77
C GLN A 3 -14.29 25.52 2.66
N TYR A 4 -13.86 24.26 2.75
CA TYR A 4 -14.14 23.22 1.76
C TYR A 4 -15.24 22.27 2.26
N ASN A 5 -16.48 22.71 2.23
CA ASN A 5 -17.64 21.84 2.47
C ASN A 5 -17.86 20.79 1.36
N ARG A 6 -17.11 20.91 0.26
CA ARG A 6 -17.22 20.09 -0.95
C ARG A 6 -15.82 19.72 -1.43
N VAL A 7 -15.31 18.58 -0.98
CA VAL A 7 -13.98 18.07 -1.35
C VAL A 7 -14.11 16.65 -1.84
N ALA A 8 -13.45 16.31 -2.94
CA ALA A 8 -13.25 14.97 -3.43
C ALA A 8 -11.85 14.48 -3.05
N TYR A 9 -11.70 13.15 -2.85
CA TYR A 9 -10.45 12.56 -2.45
C TYR A 9 -9.99 11.51 -3.47
N ILE A 10 -8.67 11.45 -3.70
CA ILE A 10 -8.04 10.40 -4.49
C ILE A 10 -7.01 9.71 -3.59
N TRP A 11 -7.18 8.41 -3.34
CA TRP A 11 -6.22 7.59 -2.61
C TRP A 11 -5.39 6.78 -3.59
N ILE A 12 -4.11 7.05 -3.69
CA ILE A 12 -3.17 6.37 -4.58
C ILE A 12 -2.29 5.44 -3.75
N ALA A 13 -2.31 4.14 -4.08
CA ALA A 13 -1.45 3.17 -3.42
C ALA A 13 -0.85 2.17 -4.45
N PRO A 14 0.33 1.60 -4.17
CA PRO A 14 0.96 0.63 -5.06
C PRO A 14 0.33 -0.76 -4.96
N ASN A 15 0.49 -1.55 -6.00
CA ASN A 15 0.06 -2.95 -6.08
C ASN A 15 -1.43 -3.12 -5.71
N ALA A 16 -1.76 -4.08 -4.85
CA ALA A 16 -3.13 -4.32 -4.37
C ALA A 16 -3.50 -3.54 -3.11
N LEU A 17 -2.63 -2.68 -2.59
CA LEU A 17 -2.88 -1.93 -1.34
C LEU A 17 -4.09 -1.00 -1.46
N HIS A 18 -4.35 -0.42 -2.62
CA HIS A 18 -5.54 0.41 -2.85
C HIS A 18 -6.84 -0.37 -2.61
N ILE A 19 -6.92 -1.65 -3.00
CA ILE A 19 -8.09 -2.51 -2.74
C ILE A 19 -8.19 -2.84 -1.25
N GLN A 20 -7.07 -3.12 -0.58
CA GLN A 20 -7.07 -3.36 0.87
C GLN A 20 -7.56 -2.13 1.63
N SER A 21 -7.07 -0.95 1.29
CA SER A 21 -7.48 0.31 1.89
C SER A 21 -8.97 0.61 1.62
N TYR A 22 -9.43 0.39 0.39
CA TYR A 22 -10.84 0.49 0.03
C TYR A 22 -11.71 -0.45 0.88
N GLN A 23 -11.37 -1.74 0.96
CA GLN A 23 -12.12 -2.72 1.75
C GLN A 23 -12.10 -2.38 3.25
N SER A 24 -10.96 -1.98 3.78
CA SER A 24 -10.82 -1.55 5.16
C SER A 24 -11.72 -0.35 5.45
N MET A 25 -11.72 0.64 4.58
CA MET A 25 -12.59 1.80 4.68
C MET A 25 -14.06 1.40 4.61
N LYS A 26 -14.46 0.61 3.64
CA LYS A 26 -15.83 0.11 3.46
C LYS A 26 -16.34 -0.67 4.68
N ASN A 27 -15.48 -1.48 5.31
CA ASN A 27 -15.83 -2.29 6.47
C ASN A 27 -15.86 -1.48 7.78
N SER A 28 -15.12 -0.38 7.86
CA SER A 28 -15.01 0.45 9.06
C SER A 28 -16.08 1.54 9.13
N PHE A 29 -16.80 1.78 8.03
CA PHE A 29 -17.77 2.86 7.94
C PHE A 29 -19.11 2.47 8.54
N THR A 30 -19.53 3.22 9.54
CA THR A 30 -20.86 3.21 10.08
C THR A 30 -21.70 4.35 9.47
N GLU A 31 -23.02 4.31 9.62
CA GLU A 31 -23.98 5.27 9.04
C GLU A 31 -23.70 6.75 9.34
N THR A 32 -22.80 7.05 10.30
CA THR A 32 -22.43 8.42 10.69
C THR A 32 -21.32 9.02 9.83
N GLN A 33 -20.74 8.27 8.92
CA GLN A 33 -19.57 8.75 8.17
C GLN A 33 -19.96 9.46 6.87
N ARG A 34 -19.28 10.58 6.65
CA ARG A 34 -19.55 11.49 5.52
C ARG A 34 -18.74 11.17 4.25
N LEU A 35 -17.88 10.14 4.30
CA LEU A 35 -17.02 9.77 3.18
C LEU A 35 -17.48 8.45 2.58
N THR A 36 -17.49 8.35 1.27
CA THR A 36 -17.89 7.16 0.52
C THR A 36 -16.69 6.61 -0.25
N PRO A 37 -16.19 5.40 0.07
CA PRO A 37 -15.12 4.78 -0.71
C PRO A 37 -15.67 4.28 -2.05
N VAL A 38 -14.94 4.59 -3.14
CA VAL A 38 -15.28 4.17 -4.50
C VAL A 38 -14.03 3.67 -5.23
N ILE A 39 -14.20 2.71 -6.13
CA ILE A 39 -13.18 2.25 -7.07
C ILE A 39 -13.61 2.54 -8.50
N TYR A 40 -12.69 2.42 -9.47
CA TYR A 40 -12.95 2.78 -10.86
C TYR A 40 -14.22 2.12 -11.44
N ASP A 41 -14.46 0.84 -11.15
CA ASP A 41 -15.62 0.10 -11.64
C ASP A 41 -16.95 0.51 -10.97
N GLU A 42 -16.89 1.21 -9.85
CA GLU A 42 -18.06 1.72 -9.10
C GLU A 42 -18.37 3.19 -9.42
N LEU A 43 -17.43 3.91 -10.06
CA LEU A 43 -17.69 5.28 -10.50
C LEU A 43 -18.75 5.27 -11.62
N ASP A 44 -19.68 6.19 -11.52
CA ASP A 44 -20.61 6.47 -12.60
C ASP A 44 -19.83 7.18 -13.74
N LEU A 45 -19.25 6.35 -14.62
CA LEU A 45 -18.35 6.77 -15.70
C LEU A 45 -19.09 7.21 -16.98
N GLY A 46 -20.40 7.46 -16.90
CA GLY A 46 -21.15 8.08 -17.99
C GLY A 46 -20.49 9.35 -18.50
N ASN A 47 -21.00 9.94 -19.58
CA ASN A 47 -20.40 11.11 -20.23
C ASN A 47 -20.15 12.30 -19.27
N ASP A 48 -20.83 12.32 -18.11
CA ASP A 48 -20.70 13.35 -17.07
C ASP A 48 -20.02 12.85 -15.78
N GLY A 49 -19.31 11.71 -15.83
CA GLY A 49 -18.67 11.10 -14.66
C GLY A 49 -17.63 12.02 -14.02
N TYR A 50 -17.79 12.30 -12.74
CA TYR A 50 -16.87 13.07 -11.89
C TYR A 50 -16.85 12.48 -10.47
N ILE A 51 -15.86 12.86 -9.66
CA ILE A 51 -15.77 12.43 -8.26
C ILE A 51 -16.63 13.36 -7.41
N LYS A 52 -17.66 12.81 -6.76
CA LYS A 52 -18.59 13.60 -5.96
C LYS A 52 -17.95 14.08 -4.64
N PRO A 53 -18.43 15.18 -4.06
CA PRO A 53 -17.97 15.61 -2.75
C PRO A 53 -18.16 14.52 -1.70
N GLY A 54 -17.09 14.24 -0.94
CA GLY A 54 -17.08 13.18 0.05
C GLY A 54 -16.77 11.78 -0.49
N GLU A 55 -16.63 11.60 -1.80
CA GLU A 55 -16.11 10.34 -2.33
C GLU A 55 -14.59 10.26 -2.18
N VAL A 56 -14.10 9.07 -1.83
CA VAL A 56 -12.69 8.70 -1.77
C VAL A 56 -12.43 7.68 -2.86
N PHE A 57 -11.81 8.13 -3.93
CA PHE A 57 -11.53 7.31 -5.10
C PHE A 57 -10.20 6.57 -4.95
N PHE A 58 -10.26 5.25 -4.83
CA PHE A 58 -9.08 4.39 -4.63
C PHE A 58 -8.50 3.96 -5.97
N VAL A 59 -7.21 4.25 -6.17
CA VAL A 59 -6.52 4.06 -7.45
C VAL A 59 -5.21 3.32 -7.25
N ASN A 60 -4.95 2.36 -8.15
CA ASN A 60 -3.65 1.72 -8.23
C ASN A 60 -2.65 2.61 -8.97
N TRP A 61 -1.49 2.84 -8.34
CA TRP A 61 -0.40 3.61 -8.95
C TRP A 61 0.01 3.08 -10.33
N GLN A 62 0.18 1.76 -10.45
CA GLN A 62 0.61 1.13 -11.71
C GLN A 62 -0.42 1.31 -12.83
N SER A 63 -1.68 1.48 -12.50
CA SER A 63 -2.76 1.71 -13.47
C SER A 63 -2.70 3.11 -14.06
N ILE A 64 -2.44 4.12 -13.25
CA ILE A 64 -2.38 5.53 -13.72
C ILE A 64 -1.04 5.92 -14.34
N ASN A 65 0.03 5.16 -14.08
CA ASN A 65 1.38 5.44 -14.59
C ASN A 65 1.68 4.76 -15.94
N LYS A 66 0.79 3.92 -16.46
CA LYS A 66 0.98 3.21 -17.74
C LYS A 66 0.14 3.85 -18.84
N LYS A 67 0.77 4.52 -19.80
CA LYS A 67 0.11 5.16 -20.96
C LYS A 67 -0.82 4.24 -21.78
N LYS A 68 -0.66 2.92 -21.66
CA LYS A 68 -1.48 1.91 -22.36
C LYS A 68 -2.66 1.40 -21.53
N ASN A 69 -2.81 1.85 -20.27
CA ASN A 69 -3.90 1.42 -19.40
C ASN A 69 -5.21 2.08 -19.85
N VAL A 70 -6.31 1.33 -19.83
CA VAL A 70 -7.66 1.80 -20.16
C VAL A 70 -8.06 2.99 -19.28
N MET A 71 -7.71 2.97 -17.99
CA MET A 71 -7.95 4.09 -17.06
C MET A 71 -7.31 5.40 -17.50
N VAL A 72 -6.20 5.36 -18.26
CA VAL A 72 -5.48 6.54 -18.73
C VAL A 72 -5.95 6.99 -20.11
N ARG A 73 -6.38 6.06 -20.95
CA ARG A 73 -6.78 6.38 -22.33
C ARG A 73 -8.24 6.72 -22.49
N GLY A 74 -9.06 6.24 -21.55
CA GLY A 74 -10.49 6.17 -21.77
C GLY A 74 -10.88 5.15 -22.86
N SER A 75 -12.14 5.01 -23.12
CA SER A 75 -12.71 4.23 -24.20
C SER A 75 -13.92 5.00 -24.77
N GLU A 76 -14.50 4.51 -25.85
CA GLU A 76 -15.73 5.13 -26.40
C GLU A 76 -16.91 5.15 -25.37
N GLN A 77 -16.81 4.28 -24.35
CA GLN A 77 -17.84 4.14 -23.32
C GLN A 77 -17.43 4.68 -21.93
N ASN A 78 -16.11 4.85 -21.69
CA ASN A 78 -15.60 5.23 -20.36
C ASN A 78 -14.58 6.36 -20.47
N SER A 79 -14.76 7.38 -19.66
CA SER A 79 -13.84 8.52 -19.54
C SER A 79 -12.50 8.08 -18.93
N SER A 80 -11.40 8.72 -19.32
CA SER A 80 -10.13 8.51 -18.62
C SER A 80 -10.18 9.09 -17.21
N ILE A 81 -9.31 8.62 -16.34
CA ILE A 81 -9.17 9.17 -14.99
C ILE A 81 -8.86 10.68 -15.02
N TYR A 82 -8.10 11.14 -16.01
CA TYR A 82 -7.76 12.55 -16.12
C TYR A 82 -8.97 13.38 -16.54
N ASP A 83 -9.82 12.89 -17.45
CA ASP A 83 -11.07 13.56 -17.83
C ASP A 83 -12.03 13.66 -16.64
N ILE A 84 -12.08 12.59 -15.81
CA ILE A 84 -12.91 12.57 -14.58
C ILE A 84 -12.41 13.62 -13.58
N ILE A 85 -11.09 13.72 -13.40
CA ILE A 85 -10.49 14.69 -12.49
C ILE A 85 -10.69 16.13 -13.01
N GLU A 86 -10.46 16.36 -14.31
CA GLU A 86 -10.69 17.65 -14.95
C GLU A 86 -12.14 18.12 -14.77
N ARG A 87 -13.11 17.27 -15.06
CA ARG A 87 -14.52 17.58 -14.79
C ARG A 87 -14.79 17.85 -13.31
N THR A 88 -14.20 17.09 -12.42
CA THR A 88 -14.35 17.31 -10.97
C THR A 88 -13.87 18.70 -10.57
N THR A 89 -12.71 19.11 -11.08
CA THR A 89 -12.08 20.39 -10.68
C THR A 89 -12.57 21.57 -11.49
N GLU A 90 -12.74 21.43 -12.81
CA GLU A 90 -13.05 22.55 -13.71
C GLU A 90 -14.56 22.73 -13.89
N ASP A 91 -15.30 21.65 -14.19
CA ASP A 91 -16.74 21.76 -14.49
C ASP A 91 -17.58 21.87 -13.21
N HIS A 92 -17.17 21.20 -12.13
CA HIS A 92 -17.92 21.15 -10.87
C HIS A 92 -17.31 21.99 -9.74
N ASP A 93 -16.17 22.63 -9.96
CA ASP A 93 -15.43 23.42 -8.93
C ASP A 93 -15.26 22.68 -7.61
N ILE A 94 -14.91 21.38 -7.69
CA ILE A 94 -14.70 20.52 -6.53
C ILE A 94 -13.19 20.35 -6.32
N PRO A 95 -12.62 20.90 -5.24
CA PRO A 95 -11.20 20.71 -4.97
C PRO A 95 -10.88 19.25 -4.66
N VAL A 96 -9.76 18.77 -5.21
CA VAL A 96 -9.27 17.40 -5.03
C VAL A 96 -8.14 17.37 -4.01
N VAL A 97 -8.25 16.47 -3.03
CA VAL A 97 -7.18 16.11 -2.10
C VAL A 97 -6.61 14.76 -2.51
N CYS A 98 -5.31 14.70 -2.76
CA CYS A 98 -4.61 13.47 -3.12
C CYS A 98 -3.91 12.89 -1.90
N ILE A 99 -4.20 11.64 -1.56
CA ILE A 99 -3.53 10.87 -0.50
C ILE A 99 -2.66 9.82 -1.18
N ILE A 100 -1.36 9.86 -0.93
CA ILE A 100 -0.36 8.99 -1.55
C ILE A 100 0.20 8.07 -0.47
N ASP A 101 -0.22 6.82 -0.50
CA ASP A 101 0.25 5.78 0.41
C ASP A 101 1.54 5.14 -0.12
N GLU A 102 2.44 4.76 0.80
CA GLU A 102 3.78 4.25 0.47
C GLU A 102 4.60 5.19 -0.44
N GLU A 103 4.61 6.47 -0.12
CA GLU A 103 5.26 7.54 -0.89
C GLU A 103 6.68 7.18 -1.35
N HIS A 104 7.44 6.46 -0.54
CA HIS A 104 8.81 6.05 -0.85
C HIS A 104 8.94 5.21 -2.14
N MET A 105 7.87 4.55 -2.57
CA MET A 105 7.84 3.78 -3.82
C MET A 105 7.72 4.66 -5.07
N PHE A 106 7.31 5.91 -4.92
CA PHE A 106 7.13 6.88 -6.00
C PHE A 106 8.29 7.86 -6.13
N ALA A 107 9.21 7.86 -5.16
CA ALA A 107 10.43 8.67 -5.15
C ALA A 107 11.62 7.92 -5.77
N GLY A 108 12.71 8.62 -6.12
CA GLY A 108 13.94 8.07 -6.70
C GLY A 108 13.97 8.15 -8.22
N ALA A 109 14.59 7.17 -8.92
CA ALA A 109 14.79 7.19 -10.37
C ALA A 109 13.50 7.32 -11.20
N ASN A 110 12.36 6.94 -10.64
CA ASN A 110 11.04 7.07 -11.27
C ASN A 110 10.27 8.33 -10.84
N ALA A 111 10.83 9.16 -9.98
CA ALA A 111 10.19 10.37 -9.44
C ALA A 111 9.67 11.30 -10.56
N THR A 112 10.43 11.45 -11.65
CA THR A 112 10.02 12.31 -12.78
C THR A 112 8.70 11.87 -13.41
N LYS A 113 8.43 10.57 -13.50
CA LYS A 113 7.16 10.06 -14.04
C LYS A 113 6.03 10.24 -13.04
N SER A 114 6.30 9.97 -11.78
CA SER A 114 5.35 10.12 -10.68
C SER A 114 4.91 11.57 -10.53
N GLU A 115 5.86 12.48 -10.51
CA GLU A 115 5.58 13.91 -10.43
C GLU A 115 4.79 14.42 -11.65
N LYS A 116 5.01 13.87 -12.85
CA LYS A 116 4.19 14.23 -14.02
C LYS A 116 2.72 13.83 -13.83
N VAL A 117 2.46 12.64 -13.30
CA VAL A 117 1.10 12.16 -13.03
C VAL A 117 0.43 13.04 -11.98
N LEU A 118 1.13 13.36 -10.89
CA LEU A 118 0.60 14.24 -9.84
C LEU A 118 0.32 15.65 -10.36
N ARG A 119 1.18 16.19 -11.23
CA ARG A 119 0.92 17.49 -11.90
C ARG A 119 -0.30 17.44 -12.83
N GLN A 120 -0.57 16.31 -13.49
CA GLN A 120 -1.78 16.15 -14.29
C GLN A 120 -3.05 16.06 -13.43
N ILE A 121 -2.95 15.42 -12.26
CA ILE A 121 -4.05 15.41 -11.28
C ILE A 121 -4.28 16.81 -10.70
N ASN A 122 -3.23 17.60 -10.56
CA ASN A 122 -3.24 18.96 -10.02
C ASN A 122 -4.07 19.10 -8.72
N PRO A 123 -3.78 18.28 -7.70
CA PRO A 123 -4.56 18.31 -6.47
C PRO A 123 -4.34 19.62 -5.70
N LYS A 124 -5.37 20.06 -4.99
CA LYS A 124 -5.27 21.24 -4.10
C LYS A 124 -4.37 20.99 -2.90
N VAL A 125 -4.38 19.75 -2.41
CA VAL A 125 -3.54 19.29 -1.29
C VAL A 125 -3.03 17.89 -1.59
N GLU A 126 -1.75 17.65 -1.29
CA GLU A 126 -1.14 16.33 -1.30
C GLU A 126 -0.79 15.90 0.12
N ILE A 127 -1.26 14.72 0.54
CA ILE A 127 -0.91 14.07 1.79
C ILE A 127 -0.10 12.84 1.45
N ARG A 128 1.20 12.85 1.74
CA ARG A 128 2.12 11.74 1.45
C ARG A 128 2.39 10.96 2.73
N ILE A 129 2.12 9.67 2.71
CA ILE A 129 2.24 8.75 3.86
C ILE A 129 3.34 7.74 3.58
N SER A 130 4.29 7.58 4.48
CA SER A 130 5.34 6.57 4.36
C SER A 130 6.04 6.34 5.69
N ALA A 131 6.49 5.09 5.93
CA ALA A 131 7.39 4.77 7.03
C ALA A 131 8.81 5.32 6.79
N THR A 132 9.20 5.52 5.53
CA THR A 132 10.53 5.99 5.10
C THR A 132 10.37 7.06 4.01
N PRO A 133 9.87 8.25 4.36
CA PRO A 133 9.59 9.30 3.38
C PRO A 133 10.85 9.74 2.66
N LYS A 134 10.72 10.02 1.36
CA LYS A 134 11.80 10.48 0.49
C LYS A 134 11.56 11.89 -0.08
N THR A 135 10.40 12.46 0.16
CA THR A 135 10.10 13.84 -0.21
C THR A 135 10.96 14.79 0.64
N LEU A 136 11.75 15.64 -0.02
CA LEU A 136 12.79 16.42 0.64
C LEU A 136 12.32 17.74 1.24
N GLN A 137 11.24 18.33 0.75
CA GLN A 137 10.77 19.67 1.15
C GLN A 137 9.24 19.72 1.19
N PRO A 138 8.60 19.08 2.20
CA PRO A 138 7.16 19.23 2.39
C PRO A 138 6.86 20.59 3.03
N ASP A 139 5.68 21.15 2.72
CA ASP A 139 5.18 22.38 3.38
C ASP A 139 4.92 22.16 4.86
N ALA A 140 4.51 20.93 5.23
CA ALA A 140 4.33 20.49 6.61
C ALA A 140 4.75 19.02 6.77
N PHE A 141 5.27 18.67 7.93
CA PHE A 141 5.72 17.33 8.23
C PHE A 141 5.27 16.89 9.63
N ILE A 142 4.59 15.74 9.69
CA ILE A 142 4.19 15.11 10.94
C ILE A 142 4.92 13.76 11.05
N LYS A 143 5.69 13.60 12.12
CA LYS A 143 6.35 12.33 12.45
C LYS A 143 5.66 11.69 13.64
N ILE A 144 5.24 10.44 13.45
CA ILE A 144 4.74 9.59 14.54
C ILE A 144 5.88 8.69 15.00
N ASP A 145 6.26 8.79 16.26
CA ASP A 145 7.35 8.00 16.79
C ASP A 145 6.93 6.53 16.97
N ARG A 146 7.84 5.62 16.66
CA ARG A 146 7.63 4.17 16.81
C ARG A 146 7.16 3.78 18.22
N SER A 147 7.67 4.45 19.26
CA SER A 147 7.25 4.22 20.64
C SER A 147 5.78 4.48 20.87
N GLN A 148 5.21 5.51 20.26
CA GLN A 148 3.78 5.81 20.33
C GLN A 148 2.96 4.71 19.68
N VAL A 149 3.36 4.26 18.49
CA VAL A 149 2.68 3.18 17.75
C VAL A 149 2.74 1.85 18.52
N ILE A 150 3.85 1.56 19.21
CA ILE A 150 3.99 0.38 20.08
C ILE A 150 3.06 0.49 21.29
N ASN A 151 3.01 1.65 21.95
CA ASN A 151 2.20 1.88 23.13
C ASN A 151 0.70 1.72 22.86
N GLU A 152 0.27 2.09 21.64
CA GLU A 152 -1.10 1.87 21.14
C GLU A 152 -1.36 0.41 20.71
N GLY A 153 -0.37 -0.48 20.80
CA GLY A 153 -0.50 -1.89 20.41
C GLY A 153 -0.63 -2.14 18.90
N MET A 154 -0.38 -1.13 18.07
CA MET A 154 -0.54 -1.22 16.61
C MET A 154 0.58 -2.01 15.93
N ILE A 155 1.76 -2.07 16.53
CA ILE A 155 2.90 -2.86 16.04
C ILE A 155 3.57 -3.62 17.18
N LYS A 156 4.33 -4.66 16.82
CA LYS A 156 5.08 -5.48 17.79
C LYS A 156 6.16 -4.66 18.49
N MET A 157 6.34 -4.90 19.78
CA MET A 157 7.36 -4.23 20.61
C MET A 157 8.78 -4.46 20.09
N GLY A 158 9.08 -5.63 19.56
CA GLY A 158 10.41 -5.97 19.08
C GLY A 158 10.43 -7.10 18.07
N ILE A 159 11.58 -7.23 17.41
CA ILE A 159 11.93 -8.33 16.52
C ILE A 159 13.12 -9.04 17.17
N SER A 160 12.98 -10.35 17.40
CA SER A 160 14.10 -11.17 17.88
C SER A 160 14.91 -11.67 16.68
N LEU A 161 16.17 -11.32 16.65
CA LEU A 161 17.14 -11.86 15.69
C LEU A 161 17.98 -12.95 16.38
N ASN A 162 18.51 -13.91 15.62
CA ASN A 162 19.42 -14.93 16.11
C ASN A 162 20.87 -14.40 16.14
N PRO A 163 21.31 -13.76 17.22
CA PRO A 163 22.63 -13.11 17.26
C PRO A 163 23.80 -14.11 17.15
N ALA A 164 23.57 -15.34 17.58
CA ALA A 164 24.58 -16.41 17.51
C ALA A 164 24.94 -16.83 16.06
N LEU A 165 24.09 -16.50 15.10
CA LEU A 165 24.31 -16.78 13.68
C LEU A 165 24.92 -15.62 12.91
N LYS A 166 25.17 -14.51 13.57
CA LYS A 166 25.79 -13.33 12.94
C LYS A 166 27.17 -13.67 12.42
N GLY A 167 27.36 -13.64 11.10
CA GLY A 167 28.62 -13.98 10.44
C GLY A 167 28.84 -15.47 10.17
N ALA A 168 27.90 -16.36 10.51
CA ALA A 168 27.95 -17.75 10.08
C ALA A 168 27.79 -17.82 8.55
N LYS A 169 28.59 -18.70 7.91
CA LYS A 169 28.37 -19.02 6.50
C LYS A 169 27.12 -19.88 6.38
N THR A 170 26.29 -19.58 5.41
CA THR A 170 25.12 -20.42 5.09
C THR A 170 25.59 -21.67 4.37
N ASP A 171 25.22 -22.82 4.89
CA ASP A 171 25.30 -24.11 4.24
C ASP A 171 23.96 -24.85 4.44
N ASP A 172 23.77 -25.96 3.76
CA ASP A 172 22.52 -26.73 3.83
C ASP A 172 22.20 -27.23 5.24
N ALA A 173 23.20 -27.64 5.97
CA ALA A 173 23.02 -28.09 7.35
C ALA A 173 22.51 -26.97 8.24
N LEU A 174 23.02 -25.75 8.06
CA LEU A 174 22.57 -24.56 8.76
C LEU A 174 21.15 -24.16 8.33
N ASN A 175 20.83 -24.19 7.04
CA ASN A 175 19.52 -23.90 6.51
C ASN A 175 18.46 -24.87 7.06
N MET A 176 18.74 -26.15 7.04
CA MET A 176 17.88 -27.19 7.62
C MET A 176 17.70 -27.03 9.13
N PHE A 177 18.77 -26.74 9.86
CA PHE A 177 18.70 -26.45 11.28
C PHE A 177 17.80 -25.23 11.57
N LEU A 178 17.96 -24.11 10.82
CA LEU A 178 17.16 -22.92 10.98
C LEU A 178 15.67 -23.19 10.70
N LEU A 179 15.37 -23.95 9.64
CA LEU A 179 14.02 -24.35 9.32
C LEU A 179 13.38 -25.18 10.44
N GLN A 180 14.11 -26.17 10.96
CA GLN A 180 13.64 -27.00 12.09
C GLN A 180 13.35 -26.13 13.33
N GLN A 181 14.26 -25.21 13.69
CA GLN A 181 14.05 -24.31 14.82
C GLN A 181 12.85 -23.36 14.60
N ALA A 182 12.67 -22.84 13.40
CA ALA A 182 11.54 -22.01 13.05
C ALA A 182 10.20 -22.77 13.14
N MET A 183 10.16 -24.00 12.64
CA MET A 183 9.01 -24.92 12.77
C MET A 183 8.69 -25.22 14.24
N LYS A 184 9.72 -25.54 15.04
CA LYS A 184 9.55 -25.77 16.49
C LYS A 184 8.96 -24.54 17.17
N LYS A 185 9.49 -23.34 16.88
CA LYS A 185 8.98 -22.08 17.45
C LYS A 185 7.54 -21.81 17.02
N ARG A 186 7.22 -22.00 15.74
CA ARG A 186 5.85 -21.87 15.23
C ARG A 186 4.88 -22.77 16.00
N ASN A 187 5.24 -24.05 16.22
CA ASN A 187 4.40 -25.00 16.92
C ASN A 187 4.22 -24.62 18.41
N GLN A 188 5.28 -24.18 19.08
CA GLN A 188 5.20 -23.66 20.44
C GLN A 188 4.23 -22.47 20.55
N LEU A 189 4.27 -21.56 19.58
CA LEU A 189 3.34 -20.41 19.54
C LEU A 189 1.90 -20.87 19.31
N ALA A 190 1.67 -21.83 18.42
CA ALA A 190 0.34 -22.38 18.15
C ALA A 190 -0.27 -23.02 19.42
N GLU A 191 0.52 -23.80 20.16
CA GLU A 191 0.09 -24.37 21.45
C GLU A 191 -0.20 -23.29 22.51
N ALA A 192 0.64 -22.26 22.58
CA ALA A 192 0.44 -21.15 23.50
C ALA A 192 -0.87 -20.40 23.21
N TYR A 193 -1.14 -20.07 21.95
CA TYR A 193 -2.40 -19.43 21.54
C TYR A 193 -3.62 -20.31 21.83
N LYS A 194 -3.50 -21.63 21.55
CA LYS A 194 -4.58 -22.57 21.87
C LYS A 194 -4.90 -22.61 23.38
N LYS A 195 -3.86 -22.61 24.24
CA LYS A 195 -4.02 -22.56 25.70
C LYS A 195 -4.69 -21.27 26.19
N LEU A 196 -4.48 -20.16 25.47
CA LEU A 196 -5.09 -18.88 25.78
C LEU A 196 -6.51 -18.70 25.18
N GLY A 197 -7.03 -19.72 24.48
CA GLY A 197 -8.31 -19.63 23.78
C GLY A 197 -8.30 -18.70 22.55
N ILE A 198 -7.13 -18.32 22.08
CA ILE A 198 -6.95 -17.42 20.94
C ILE A 198 -6.87 -18.24 19.65
N ASN A 199 -7.77 -18.00 18.71
CA ASN A 199 -7.78 -18.68 17.41
C ASN A 199 -6.83 -18.00 16.41
N ILE A 200 -5.53 -18.08 16.66
CA ILE A 200 -4.48 -17.60 15.75
C ILE A 200 -3.63 -18.80 15.31
N ASN A 201 -3.47 -18.94 13.99
CA ASN A 201 -2.53 -19.90 13.40
C ASN A 201 -1.22 -19.16 13.07
N PRO A 202 -0.12 -19.39 13.84
CA PRO A 202 1.16 -18.75 13.54
C PRO A 202 1.69 -19.18 12.19
N LEU A 203 2.16 -18.21 11.41
CA LEU A 203 2.74 -18.44 10.08
C LEU A 203 4.27 -18.51 10.18
N LEU A 204 4.87 -19.33 9.34
CA LEU A 204 6.29 -19.36 9.04
C LEU A 204 6.47 -18.80 7.63
N LEU A 205 7.21 -17.69 7.51
CA LEU A 205 7.60 -17.14 6.22
C LEU A 205 9.02 -17.60 5.89
N ILE A 206 9.18 -18.27 4.75
CA ILE A 206 10.47 -18.68 4.20
C ILE A 206 10.71 -17.85 2.95
N GLN A 207 11.75 -17.04 2.95
CA GLN A 207 12.15 -16.26 1.78
C GLN A 207 13.24 -17.03 1.03
N LEU A 208 12.90 -17.49 -0.15
CA LEU A 208 13.86 -18.12 -1.07
C LEU A 208 14.57 -17.04 -1.90
N PRO A 209 15.80 -17.33 -2.39
CA PRO A 209 16.49 -16.42 -3.31
C PRO A 209 15.70 -16.24 -4.60
N ASN A 210 16.00 -15.15 -5.33
CA ASN A 210 15.38 -14.88 -6.63
C ASN A 210 15.76 -15.94 -7.66
N ASP A 211 14.91 -16.09 -8.70
CA ASP A 211 15.10 -17.07 -9.79
C ASP A 211 16.25 -16.74 -10.76
N ASP A 212 17.24 -15.98 -10.34
CA ASP A 212 18.39 -15.66 -11.16
C ASP A 212 19.32 -16.89 -11.18
N SER A 213 19.06 -17.78 -12.16
CA SER A 213 19.71 -19.07 -12.31
C SER A 213 21.23 -19.01 -12.44
N ALA A 214 21.78 -17.83 -12.76
CA ALA A 214 23.23 -17.61 -12.85
C ALA A 214 23.89 -17.38 -11.47
N ALA A 215 23.10 -17.06 -10.45
CA ALA A 215 23.58 -16.74 -9.09
C ALA A 215 23.20 -17.80 -8.05
N MET A 216 22.39 -18.80 -8.41
CA MET A 216 21.92 -19.82 -7.48
C MET A 216 22.91 -20.99 -7.39
N SER A 217 23.22 -21.41 -6.18
CA SER A 217 23.89 -22.69 -5.94
C SER A 217 22.94 -23.86 -6.27
N GLN A 218 23.48 -25.06 -6.57
CA GLN A 218 22.67 -26.26 -6.82
C GLN A 218 21.71 -26.56 -5.64
N ASP A 219 22.12 -26.21 -4.43
CA ASP A 219 21.38 -26.44 -3.20
C ASP A 219 20.17 -25.49 -3.06
N GLU A 220 20.29 -24.26 -3.54
CA GLU A 220 19.19 -23.30 -3.60
C GLU A 220 18.12 -23.71 -4.64
N VAL A 221 18.53 -24.36 -5.74
CA VAL A 221 17.62 -24.94 -6.73
C VAL A 221 16.83 -26.09 -6.09
N ASN A 222 17.51 -27.00 -5.37
CA ASN A 222 16.88 -28.14 -4.71
C ASN A 222 15.87 -27.73 -3.62
N LEU A 223 16.08 -26.59 -2.96
CA LEU A 223 15.14 -26.03 -1.97
C LEU A 223 13.83 -25.52 -2.59
N LYS A 224 13.85 -25.16 -3.88
CA LYS A 224 12.63 -24.69 -4.58
C LYS A 224 11.77 -25.82 -5.11
N ASP A 225 12.40 -26.96 -5.41
CA ASP A 225 11.75 -28.13 -6.03
C ASP A 225 11.12 -29.07 -4.98
N ASN A 226 11.36 -28.85 -3.67
CA ASN A 226 10.76 -29.55 -2.54
C ASN A 226 9.77 -28.70 -1.77
#